data_2c804e1b00068a36894544236c8bc282
#
_entry.id   2c804e1b00068a36894544236c8bc282
#
_cell.length_a   1.000
_cell.length_b   1.000
_cell.length_c   1.000
_cell.angle_alpha   90.00
_cell.angle_beta   90.00
_cell.angle_gamma   90.00
#
_symmetry.space_group_name_H-M   'P 1'
#
loop_
_entity.id
_entity.type
_entity.pdbx_description
1 polymer ?
#
loop_
_entity_poly.entity_id
_entity_poly.type
_entity_poly.pdbx_seq_one_letter_code
_entity_poly.pdbx_strand_id
1 'polypeptide(L)'
;MVTPPTDNLNDGVLAAATLVLAAAMVAVFVVRQLRCAHPLIDLAPMKNRAFWPALILVTIAMMSMFSMSVLLPLYFEGAAGMTAFAAGLVILVPVLANAGATLLGGRIMDKRGEWPLLPLGFGGIAIGFIALVAVAPQLSVPAVFAAMLVMYVAVGFIFSPSQTAGLRALPPRQNPFGVALMTTFVQIAACIGPSLYIGIMSSGQAGAAAGGASAAQATADGFALAMVVAAAIGVVGFALALAYARAARKRAAVQAVERSAQSPVQSVLASIMEADPYTLPAATPVREAMRAFVDLKVGGLPLVDEQGHPAGFVSDGDVMRYLADKHPLITGSYSLVEAANSQTFDERLRELIELPVSAIATDKLVAIEAGSSLEEVCNLLATRRLKKVPVVRDGAIVGTVNRSDVLRYAMDTCLQGV
;
A
#
# COMPACT_ATOMS: atom_id res chain seq x y z
N MET A 1 -26.09 41.33 27.95
CA MET A 1 -26.71 41.88 26.73
C MET A 1 -27.18 40.69 25.91
N VAL A 2 -28.47 40.35 25.96
CA VAL A 2 -29.04 39.17 25.30
C VAL A 2 -29.21 39.54 23.82
N THR A 3 -28.47 38.89 22.94
CA THR A 3 -28.65 39.03 21.47
C THR A 3 -30.03 38.49 21.09
N PRO A 4 -30.78 39.16 20.22
CA PRO A 4 -32.11 38.77 19.85
C PRO A 4 -32.15 37.48 19.01
N PRO A 5 -33.23 36.67 19.06
CA PRO A 5 -33.31 35.34 18.40
C PRO A 5 -33.39 35.37 16.86
N THR A 6 -33.22 36.53 16.24
CA THR A 6 -33.26 36.68 14.77
C THR A 6 -31.97 36.22 14.04
N ASP A 7 -30.85 36.09 14.76
CA ASP A 7 -29.57 35.67 14.16
C ASP A 7 -29.58 34.16 13.82
N ASN A 8 -30.26 33.33 14.62
CA ASN A 8 -30.29 31.88 14.39
C ASN A 8 -31.02 31.44 13.11
N LEU A 9 -32.03 32.21 12.65
CA LEU A 9 -32.75 31.92 11.40
C LEU A 9 -31.92 32.28 10.17
N ASN A 10 -31.19 33.39 10.21
CA ASN A 10 -30.32 33.82 9.14
C ASN A 10 -29.10 32.87 8.97
N ASP A 11 -28.53 32.42 10.08
CA ASP A 11 -27.42 31.46 10.09
C ASP A 11 -27.84 30.09 9.52
N GLY A 12 -29.05 29.64 9.86
CA GLY A 12 -29.63 28.40 9.30
C GLY A 12 -29.90 28.50 7.80
N VAL A 13 -30.43 29.63 7.33
CA VAL A 13 -30.67 29.88 5.91
C VAL A 13 -29.36 29.99 5.13
N LEU A 14 -28.37 30.67 5.71
CA LEU A 14 -27.04 30.79 5.10
C LEU A 14 -26.33 29.44 5.00
N ALA A 15 -26.40 28.63 6.05
CA ALA A 15 -25.83 27.28 6.07
C ALA A 15 -26.55 26.37 5.01
N ALA A 16 -27.87 26.44 4.90
CA ALA A 16 -28.60 25.69 3.90
C ALA A 16 -28.26 26.16 2.48
N ALA A 17 -28.16 27.47 2.25
CA ALA A 17 -27.80 28.03 0.96
C ALA A 17 -26.38 27.64 0.53
N THR A 18 -25.41 27.66 1.46
CA THR A 18 -24.04 27.22 1.16
C THR A 18 -23.96 25.73 0.85
N LEU A 19 -24.71 24.88 1.54
CA LEU A 19 -24.78 23.44 1.24
C LEU A 19 -25.42 23.18 -0.13
N VAL A 20 -26.49 23.87 -0.48
CA VAL A 20 -27.12 23.74 -1.81
C VAL A 20 -26.16 24.20 -2.90
N LEU A 21 -25.49 25.33 -2.70
CA LEU A 21 -24.50 25.84 -3.67
C LEU A 21 -23.34 24.86 -3.84
N ALA A 22 -22.81 24.32 -2.75
CA ALA A 22 -21.74 23.32 -2.79
C ALA A 22 -22.17 22.05 -3.54
N ALA A 23 -23.38 21.55 -3.24
CA ALA A 23 -23.94 20.38 -3.94
C ALA A 23 -24.14 20.66 -5.44
N ALA A 24 -24.63 21.84 -5.81
CA ALA A 24 -24.81 22.24 -7.20
C ALA A 24 -23.46 22.35 -7.94
N MET A 25 -22.43 22.92 -7.32
CA MET A 25 -21.08 23.00 -7.90
C MET A 25 -20.48 21.61 -8.11
N VAL A 26 -20.62 20.71 -7.15
CA VAL A 26 -20.16 19.31 -7.27
C VAL A 26 -20.90 18.61 -8.41
N ALA A 27 -22.22 18.77 -8.49
CA ALA A 27 -23.02 18.18 -9.56
C ALA A 27 -22.61 18.69 -10.95
N VAL A 28 -22.41 20.00 -11.09
CA VAL A 28 -21.91 20.62 -12.33
C VAL A 28 -20.53 20.09 -12.71
N PHE A 29 -19.63 19.97 -11.71
CA PHE A 29 -18.29 19.41 -11.92
C PHE A 29 -18.38 17.96 -12.43
N VAL A 30 -19.16 17.11 -11.77
CA VAL A 30 -19.32 15.69 -12.15
C VAL A 30 -19.93 15.57 -13.56
N VAL A 31 -20.98 16.32 -13.85
CA VAL A 31 -21.61 16.30 -15.18
C VAL A 31 -20.62 16.76 -16.26
N ARG A 32 -19.84 17.79 -15.98
CA ARG A 32 -18.81 18.26 -16.92
C ARG A 32 -17.74 17.20 -17.14
N GLN A 33 -17.23 16.54 -16.10
CA GLN A 33 -16.23 15.47 -16.24
C GLN A 33 -16.76 14.27 -17.03
N LEU A 34 -18.03 13.91 -16.86
CA LEU A 34 -18.66 12.82 -17.62
C LEU A 34 -18.89 13.15 -19.11
N ARG A 35 -18.96 14.44 -19.47
CA ARG A 35 -19.23 14.90 -20.85
C ARG A 35 -17.97 15.37 -21.60
N CYS A 36 -16.87 15.57 -20.91
CA CYS A 36 -15.64 16.07 -21.52
C CYS A 36 -14.88 14.93 -22.23
N ALA A 37 -14.38 15.17 -23.44
CA ALA A 37 -13.59 14.20 -24.20
C ALA A 37 -12.21 13.91 -23.55
N HIS A 38 -11.67 14.90 -22.83
CA HIS A 38 -10.43 14.77 -22.06
C HIS A 38 -10.68 15.22 -20.61
N PRO A 39 -11.26 14.36 -19.76
CA PRO A 39 -11.55 14.72 -18.38
C PRO A 39 -10.26 14.91 -17.59
N LEU A 40 -10.21 15.91 -16.70
CA LEU A 40 -9.10 16.12 -15.75
C LEU A 40 -8.97 14.95 -14.78
N ILE A 41 -10.10 14.39 -14.35
CA ILE A 41 -10.19 13.18 -13.53
C ILE A 41 -11.11 12.21 -14.24
N ASP A 42 -10.54 11.10 -14.72
CA ASP A 42 -11.36 10.01 -15.27
C ASP A 42 -12.14 9.33 -14.13
N LEU A 43 -13.46 9.30 -14.24
CA LEU A 43 -14.34 8.63 -13.29
C LEU A 43 -14.52 7.13 -13.62
N ALA A 44 -13.79 6.59 -14.60
CA ALA A 44 -13.84 5.18 -14.95
C ALA A 44 -13.58 4.23 -13.77
N PRO A 45 -12.65 4.51 -12.81
CA PRO A 45 -12.48 3.71 -11.61
C PRO A 45 -13.77 3.52 -10.81
N MET A 46 -14.67 4.51 -10.81
CA MET A 46 -15.95 4.43 -10.11
C MET A 46 -16.92 3.42 -10.70
N LYS A 47 -16.72 2.99 -11.95
CA LYS A 47 -17.51 1.91 -12.57
C LYS A 47 -17.03 0.52 -12.15
N ASN A 48 -15.84 0.41 -11.56
CA ASN A 48 -15.28 -0.86 -11.16
C ASN A 48 -15.89 -1.34 -9.83
N ARG A 49 -16.64 -2.44 -9.88
CA ARG A 49 -17.32 -3.03 -8.71
C ARG A 49 -16.37 -3.49 -7.59
N ALA A 50 -15.10 -3.69 -7.90
CA ALA A 50 -14.10 -4.09 -6.90
C ALA A 50 -13.43 -2.88 -6.24
N PHE A 51 -13.42 -1.71 -6.87
CA PHE A 51 -12.84 -0.48 -6.35
C PHE A 51 -13.74 0.19 -5.27
N TRP A 52 -15.06 0.20 -5.49
CA TRP A 52 -16.02 0.86 -4.61
C TRP A 52 -15.94 0.46 -3.13
N PRO A 53 -15.94 -0.85 -2.79
CA PRO A 53 -15.90 -1.24 -1.39
C PRO A 53 -14.62 -0.78 -0.70
N ALA A 54 -13.48 -0.81 -1.40
CA ALA A 54 -12.22 -0.31 -0.87
C ALA A 54 -12.25 1.21 -0.65
N LEU A 55 -12.86 1.98 -1.57
CA LEU A 55 -13.05 3.42 -1.44
C LEU A 55 -13.90 3.76 -0.21
N ILE A 56 -15.02 3.04 0.00
CA ILE A 56 -15.88 3.22 1.19
C ILE A 56 -15.10 2.88 2.47
N LEU A 57 -14.34 1.79 2.46
CA LEU A 57 -13.53 1.38 3.62
C LEU A 57 -12.50 2.45 4.00
N VAL A 58 -11.76 2.99 3.02
CA VAL A 58 -10.82 4.11 3.25
C VAL A 58 -11.56 5.31 3.83
N THR A 59 -12.73 5.64 3.30
CA THR A 59 -13.55 6.77 3.75
C THR A 59 -13.98 6.60 5.20
N ILE A 60 -14.50 5.43 5.59
CA ILE A 60 -14.91 5.12 6.97
C ILE A 60 -13.70 5.20 7.93
N ALA A 61 -12.56 4.63 7.56
CA ALA A 61 -11.36 4.67 8.38
C ALA A 61 -10.88 6.11 8.62
N MET A 62 -10.85 6.92 7.58
CA MET A 62 -10.43 8.32 7.67
C MET A 62 -11.44 9.19 8.39
N MET A 63 -12.72 8.98 8.16
CA MET A 63 -13.79 9.65 8.91
C MET A 63 -13.65 9.39 10.42
N SER A 64 -13.37 8.14 10.81
CA SER A 64 -13.11 7.77 12.21
C SER A 64 -11.89 8.51 12.77
N MET A 65 -10.78 8.52 12.03
CA MET A 65 -9.53 9.14 12.48
C MET A 65 -9.66 10.67 12.64
N PHE A 66 -10.18 11.35 11.62
CA PHE A 66 -10.32 12.81 11.65
C PHE A 66 -11.34 13.27 12.70
N SER A 67 -12.43 12.53 12.87
CA SER A 67 -13.41 12.85 13.90
C SER A 67 -12.82 12.74 15.31
N MET A 68 -12.05 11.68 15.58
CA MET A 68 -11.42 11.51 16.88
C MET A 68 -10.35 12.57 17.17
N SER A 69 -9.67 13.10 16.16
CA SER A 69 -8.69 14.18 16.35
C SER A 69 -9.32 15.47 16.91
N VAL A 70 -10.62 15.64 16.72
CA VAL A 70 -11.36 16.81 17.22
C VAL A 70 -12.16 16.46 18.49
N LEU A 71 -12.83 15.32 18.50
CA LEU A 71 -13.71 14.96 19.63
C LEU A 71 -12.95 14.59 20.91
N LEU A 72 -11.79 13.95 20.81
CA LEU A 72 -11.00 13.56 21.98
C LEU A 72 -10.48 14.76 22.78
N PRO A 73 -9.90 15.82 22.18
CA PRO A 73 -9.58 17.04 22.90
C PRO A 73 -10.81 17.62 23.61
N LEU A 74 -11.94 17.74 22.90
CA LEU A 74 -13.19 18.27 23.51
C LEU A 74 -13.66 17.45 24.72
N TYR A 75 -13.53 16.11 24.64
CA TYR A 75 -13.85 15.23 25.77
C TYR A 75 -12.88 15.44 26.94
N PHE A 76 -11.56 15.43 26.69
CA PHE A 76 -10.56 15.57 27.75
C PHE A 76 -10.61 16.94 28.43
N GLU A 77 -10.85 18.00 27.68
CA GLU A 77 -11.00 19.35 28.26
C GLU A 77 -12.33 19.53 28.95
N GLY A 78 -13.44 19.15 28.30
CA GLY A 78 -14.80 19.43 28.82
C GLY A 78 -15.31 18.45 29.86
N ALA A 79 -15.00 17.15 29.72
CA ALA A 79 -15.47 16.11 30.63
C ALA A 79 -14.44 15.78 31.73
N ALA A 80 -13.16 15.62 31.35
CA ALA A 80 -12.10 15.26 32.28
C ALA A 80 -11.40 16.47 32.93
N GLY A 81 -11.73 17.71 32.52
CA GLY A 81 -11.18 18.94 33.10
C GLY A 81 -9.66 19.12 32.84
N MET A 82 -9.13 18.48 31.82
CA MET A 82 -7.70 18.56 31.49
C MET A 82 -7.38 19.88 30.78
N THR A 83 -6.14 20.35 30.94
CA THR A 83 -5.64 21.45 30.10
C THR A 83 -5.42 20.96 28.66
N ALA A 84 -5.52 21.84 27.67
CA ALA A 84 -5.28 21.52 26.27
C ALA A 84 -3.91 20.85 26.04
N PHE A 85 -2.88 21.30 26.78
CA PHE A 85 -1.55 20.69 26.72
C PHE A 85 -1.55 19.24 27.22
N ALA A 86 -2.19 18.98 28.37
CA ALA A 86 -2.28 17.63 28.94
C ALA A 86 -3.11 16.69 28.03
N ALA A 87 -4.23 17.16 27.48
CA ALA A 87 -5.04 16.42 26.51
C ALA A 87 -4.22 16.06 25.27
N GLY A 88 -3.43 17.01 24.74
CA GLY A 88 -2.54 16.77 23.61
C GLY A 88 -1.48 15.69 23.88
N LEU A 89 -0.87 15.69 25.08
CA LEU A 89 0.10 14.66 25.49
C LEU A 89 -0.54 13.26 25.58
N VAL A 90 -1.75 13.16 26.10
CA VAL A 90 -2.48 11.89 26.18
C VAL A 90 -2.78 11.34 24.78
N ILE A 91 -3.17 12.21 23.84
CA ILE A 91 -3.51 11.83 22.46
C ILE A 91 -2.26 11.48 21.65
N LEU A 92 -1.10 12.05 21.97
CA LEU A 92 0.15 11.83 21.25
C LEU A 92 0.53 10.34 21.17
N VAL A 93 0.36 9.60 22.27
CA VAL A 93 0.76 8.17 22.32
C VAL A 93 -0.06 7.31 21.35
N PRO A 94 -1.41 7.36 21.29
CA PRO A 94 -2.19 6.68 20.27
C PRO A 94 -1.87 7.11 18.83
N VAL A 95 -1.57 8.38 18.59
CA VAL A 95 -1.18 8.87 17.25
C VAL A 95 0.16 8.26 16.82
N LEU A 96 1.15 8.20 17.72
CA LEU A 96 2.42 7.52 17.43
C LEU A 96 2.24 6.01 17.23
N ALA A 97 1.39 5.38 18.04
CA ALA A 97 1.04 3.97 17.86
C ALA A 97 0.35 3.70 16.50
N ASN A 98 -0.52 4.61 16.05
CA ASN A 98 -1.13 4.56 14.72
C ASN A 98 -0.07 4.63 13.61
N ALA A 99 0.91 5.53 13.72
CA ALA A 99 1.99 5.64 12.74
C ALA A 99 2.82 4.33 12.67
N GLY A 100 3.17 3.75 13.83
CA GLY A 100 3.84 2.45 13.92
C GLY A 100 3.00 1.32 13.32
N ALA A 101 1.71 1.28 13.64
CA ALA A 101 0.77 0.30 13.10
C ALA A 101 0.61 0.40 11.57
N THR A 102 0.66 1.61 11.01
CA THR A 102 0.60 1.82 9.55
C THR A 102 1.80 1.21 8.83
N LEU A 103 3.00 1.37 9.38
CA LEU A 103 4.22 0.74 8.84
C LEU A 103 4.15 -0.78 8.90
N LEU A 104 3.67 -1.33 10.02
CA LEU A 104 3.50 -2.77 10.19
C LEU A 104 2.39 -3.32 9.29
N GLY A 105 1.28 -2.61 9.15
CA GLY A 105 0.16 -2.96 8.29
C GLY A 105 0.59 -3.12 6.84
N GLY A 106 1.39 -2.19 6.31
CA GLY A 106 1.96 -2.29 4.97
C GLY A 106 2.81 -3.56 4.78
N ARG A 107 3.73 -3.83 5.71
CA ARG A 107 4.58 -5.04 5.66
C ARG A 107 3.81 -6.35 5.74
N ILE A 108 2.75 -6.41 6.55
CA ILE A 108 1.91 -7.60 6.68
C ILE A 108 1.08 -7.78 5.41
N MET A 109 0.56 -6.69 4.84
CA MET A 109 -0.17 -6.70 3.57
C MET A 109 0.66 -7.31 2.44
N ASP A 110 1.95 -6.94 2.34
CA ASP A 110 2.85 -7.45 1.31
C ASP A 110 3.12 -8.96 1.46
N LYS A 111 3.14 -9.47 2.72
CA LYS A 111 3.42 -10.89 3.00
C LYS A 111 2.19 -11.78 3.00
N ARG A 112 1.05 -11.32 3.52
CA ARG A 112 -0.15 -12.14 3.79
C ARG A 112 -1.39 -11.73 2.99
N GLY A 113 -1.30 -10.61 2.24
CA GLY A 113 -2.43 -10.07 1.48
C GLY A 113 -3.50 -9.40 2.35
N GLU A 114 -4.63 -9.13 1.74
CA GLU A 114 -5.72 -8.32 2.32
C GLU A 114 -6.53 -9.06 3.40
N TRP A 115 -6.59 -10.39 3.30
CA TRP A 115 -7.56 -11.20 4.05
C TRP A 115 -7.50 -11.04 5.56
N PRO A 116 -6.35 -11.12 6.27
CA PRO A 116 -6.39 -11.02 7.71
C PRO A 116 -6.54 -9.56 8.19
N LEU A 117 -5.98 -8.58 7.46
CA LEU A 117 -5.83 -7.22 7.96
C LEU A 117 -7.13 -6.42 7.93
N LEU A 118 -7.85 -6.40 6.81
CA LEU A 118 -9.03 -5.56 6.68
C LEU A 118 -10.14 -5.92 7.70
N PRO A 119 -10.55 -7.19 7.84
CA PRO A 119 -11.53 -7.53 8.86
C PRO A 119 -11.04 -7.30 10.28
N LEU A 120 -9.78 -7.65 10.60
CA LEU A 120 -9.23 -7.45 11.94
C LEU A 120 -9.15 -5.97 12.32
N GLY A 121 -8.70 -5.13 11.40
CA GLY A 121 -8.61 -3.70 11.67
C GLY A 121 -9.98 -3.03 11.82
N PHE A 122 -10.94 -3.31 10.93
CA PHE A 122 -12.30 -2.78 11.09
C PHE A 122 -13.02 -3.35 12.32
N GLY A 123 -12.75 -4.61 12.70
CA GLY A 123 -13.17 -5.17 13.96
C GLY A 123 -12.60 -4.42 15.15
N GLY A 124 -11.31 -4.07 15.12
CA GLY A 124 -10.65 -3.25 16.13
C GLY A 124 -11.23 -1.84 16.24
N ILE A 125 -11.58 -1.20 15.10
CA ILE A 125 -12.27 0.10 15.10
C ILE A 125 -13.64 -0.02 15.78
N ALA A 126 -14.44 -1.01 15.41
CA ALA A 126 -15.76 -1.22 16.00
C ALA A 126 -15.66 -1.50 17.51
N ILE A 127 -14.75 -2.35 17.94
CA ILE A 127 -14.47 -2.64 19.36
C ILE A 127 -14.03 -1.38 20.10
N GLY A 128 -13.12 -0.60 19.53
CA GLY A 128 -12.64 0.65 20.11
C GLY A 128 -13.78 1.65 20.34
N PHE A 129 -14.65 1.84 19.36
CA PHE A 129 -15.82 2.72 19.50
C PHE A 129 -16.85 2.19 20.51
N ILE A 130 -17.14 0.88 20.50
CA ILE A 130 -18.04 0.26 21.49
C ILE A 130 -17.46 0.43 22.91
N ALA A 131 -16.15 0.26 23.07
CA ALA A 131 -15.49 0.49 24.35
C ALA A 131 -15.60 1.96 24.77
N LEU A 132 -15.41 2.92 23.87
CA LEU A 132 -15.58 4.35 24.15
C LEU A 132 -17.01 4.69 24.58
N VAL A 133 -18.04 4.09 23.97
CA VAL A 133 -19.44 4.23 24.43
C VAL A 133 -19.58 3.83 25.89
N ALA A 134 -18.96 2.71 26.29
CA ALA A 134 -19.13 2.17 27.65
C ALA A 134 -18.32 2.94 28.69
N VAL A 135 -17.13 3.46 28.35
CA VAL A 135 -16.22 4.05 29.34
C VAL A 135 -16.27 5.57 29.40
N ALA A 136 -16.73 6.27 28.36
CA ALA A 136 -16.77 7.72 28.34
C ALA A 136 -17.67 8.32 29.45
N PRO A 137 -18.88 7.79 29.74
CA PRO A 137 -19.72 8.30 30.83
C PRO A 137 -19.14 8.11 32.24
N GLN A 138 -18.16 7.21 32.38
CA GLN A 138 -17.48 6.92 33.65
C GLN A 138 -16.42 7.97 34.02
N LEU A 139 -16.11 8.92 33.13
CA LEU A 139 -15.08 9.96 33.31
C LEU A 139 -13.70 9.41 33.66
N SER A 140 -13.43 8.16 33.29
CA SER A 140 -12.17 7.48 33.57
C SER A 140 -11.15 7.69 32.43
N VAL A 141 -10.24 8.64 32.62
CA VAL A 141 -9.17 8.94 31.61
C VAL A 141 -8.37 7.69 31.20
N PRO A 142 -7.91 6.80 32.11
CA PRO A 142 -7.18 5.60 31.71
C PRO A 142 -8.01 4.63 30.84
N ALA A 143 -9.31 4.50 31.14
CA ALA A 143 -10.19 3.62 30.36
C ALA A 143 -10.45 4.16 28.95
N VAL A 144 -10.70 5.46 28.83
CA VAL A 144 -10.84 6.14 27.52
C VAL A 144 -9.52 6.06 26.74
N PHE A 145 -8.38 6.27 27.42
CA PHE A 145 -7.05 6.11 26.80
C PHE A 145 -6.85 4.70 26.21
N ALA A 146 -7.18 3.66 26.96
CA ALA A 146 -7.05 2.27 26.47
C ALA A 146 -7.96 2.00 25.25
N ALA A 147 -9.21 2.47 25.30
CA ALA A 147 -10.17 2.30 24.22
C ALA A 147 -9.74 3.04 22.93
N MET A 148 -9.29 4.30 23.05
CA MET A 148 -8.81 5.06 21.91
C MET A 148 -7.51 4.48 21.33
N LEU A 149 -6.62 3.93 22.15
CA LEU A 149 -5.40 3.30 21.70
C LEU A 149 -5.71 2.11 20.77
N VAL A 150 -6.67 1.26 21.16
CA VAL A 150 -7.14 0.14 20.32
C VAL A 150 -7.65 0.64 18.97
N MET A 151 -8.49 1.69 18.99
CA MET A 151 -9.05 2.27 17.76
C MET A 151 -7.97 2.86 16.85
N TYR A 152 -7.03 3.67 17.40
CA TYR A 152 -5.96 4.29 16.60
C TYR A 152 -5.01 3.26 15.98
N VAL A 153 -4.63 2.23 16.73
CA VAL A 153 -3.82 1.12 16.22
C VAL A 153 -4.55 0.39 15.11
N ALA A 154 -5.84 0.11 15.29
CA ALA A 154 -6.67 -0.56 14.29
C ALA A 154 -6.78 0.25 12.98
N VAL A 155 -6.99 1.57 13.06
CA VAL A 155 -6.98 2.46 11.88
C VAL A 155 -5.63 2.42 11.19
N GLY A 156 -4.53 2.48 11.93
CA GLY A 156 -3.18 2.40 11.36
C GLY A 156 -2.96 1.13 10.55
N PHE A 157 -3.39 -0.02 11.07
CA PHE A 157 -3.24 -1.30 10.37
C PHE A 157 -3.98 -1.39 9.05
N ILE A 158 -5.06 -0.64 8.84
CA ILE A 158 -5.95 -0.80 7.67
C ILE A 158 -5.84 0.31 6.64
N PHE A 159 -5.26 1.45 6.97
CA PHE A 159 -5.25 2.60 6.06
C PHE A 159 -4.52 2.29 4.76
N SER A 160 -3.24 1.93 4.85
CA SER A 160 -2.43 1.56 3.68
C SER A 160 -2.97 0.29 2.95
N PRO A 161 -3.32 -0.80 3.66
CA PRO A 161 -3.93 -1.97 3.03
C PRO A 161 -5.22 -1.67 2.26
N SER A 162 -6.11 -0.84 2.79
CA SER A 162 -7.36 -0.49 2.12
C SER A 162 -7.13 0.28 0.81
N GLN A 163 -6.17 1.22 0.81
CA GLN A 163 -5.78 1.94 -0.41
C GLN A 163 -5.17 0.99 -1.45
N THR A 164 -4.22 0.16 -1.03
CA THR A 164 -3.55 -0.79 -1.92
C THR A 164 -4.53 -1.79 -2.53
N ALA A 165 -5.45 -2.32 -1.73
CA ALA A 165 -6.49 -3.24 -2.17
C ALA A 165 -7.39 -2.63 -3.27
N GLY A 166 -7.79 -1.37 -3.09
CA GLY A 166 -8.59 -0.67 -4.08
C GLY A 166 -7.83 -0.42 -5.39
N LEU A 167 -6.56 0.02 -5.31
CA LEU A 167 -5.75 0.29 -6.49
C LEU A 167 -5.40 -0.98 -7.27
N ARG A 168 -5.15 -2.10 -6.59
CA ARG A 168 -4.92 -3.42 -7.23
C ARG A 168 -6.13 -3.91 -8.03
N ALA A 169 -7.32 -3.42 -7.72
CA ALA A 169 -8.55 -3.75 -8.46
C ALA A 169 -8.68 -3.00 -9.79
N LEU A 170 -7.83 -2.00 -10.04
CA LEU A 170 -7.86 -1.18 -11.24
C LEU A 170 -6.80 -1.60 -12.26
N PRO A 171 -7.07 -1.43 -13.56
CA PRO A 171 -6.02 -1.51 -14.58
C PRO A 171 -4.94 -0.45 -14.32
N PRO A 172 -3.65 -0.73 -14.61
CA PRO A 172 -2.53 0.19 -14.33
C PRO A 172 -2.73 1.61 -14.87
N ARG A 173 -3.38 1.76 -16.04
CA ARG A 173 -3.70 3.06 -16.65
C ARG A 173 -4.68 3.90 -15.83
N GLN A 174 -5.51 3.27 -14.98
CA GLN A 174 -6.51 3.94 -14.14
C GLN A 174 -6.01 4.24 -12.74
N ASN A 175 -4.83 3.73 -12.34
CA ASN A 175 -4.29 3.93 -10.99
C ASN A 175 -4.13 5.41 -10.59
N PRO A 176 -3.64 6.33 -11.45
CA PRO A 176 -3.53 7.74 -11.07
C PRO A 176 -4.89 8.36 -10.73
N PHE A 177 -5.92 8.02 -11.49
CA PHE A 177 -7.29 8.48 -11.23
C PHE A 177 -7.90 7.82 -9.99
N GLY A 178 -7.58 6.55 -9.74
CA GLY A 178 -7.95 5.85 -8.50
C GLY A 178 -7.37 6.52 -7.27
N VAL A 179 -6.09 6.91 -7.29
CA VAL A 179 -5.41 7.66 -6.22
C VAL A 179 -6.09 9.03 -6.01
N ALA A 180 -6.36 9.76 -7.10
CA ALA A 180 -7.04 11.06 -7.03
C ALA A 180 -8.43 10.94 -6.38
N LEU A 181 -9.22 9.94 -6.76
CA LEU A 181 -10.53 9.67 -6.16
C LEU A 181 -10.42 9.32 -4.68
N MET A 182 -9.50 8.40 -4.30
CA MET A 182 -9.29 8.04 -2.89
C MET A 182 -8.91 9.26 -2.05
N THR A 183 -7.99 10.09 -2.55
CA THR A 183 -7.58 11.33 -1.87
C THR A 183 -8.76 12.29 -1.71
N THR A 184 -9.59 12.45 -2.74
CA THR A 184 -10.79 13.28 -2.66
C THR A 184 -11.76 12.77 -1.60
N PHE A 185 -12.01 11.47 -1.55
CA PHE A 185 -12.90 10.87 -0.53
C PHE A 185 -12.33 10.95 0.89
N VAL A 186 -11.02 10.87 1.05
CA VAL A 186 -10.33 11.14 2.32
C VAL A 186 -10.59 12.57 2.79
N GLN A 187 -10.52 13.57 1.89
CA GLN A 187 -10.79 14.97 2.23
C GLN A 187 -12.28 15.21 2.56
N ILE A 188 -13.18 14.55 1.85
CA ILE A 188 -14.62 14.54 2.15
C ILE A 188 -14.85 13.95 3.56
N ALA A 189 -14.21 12.83 3.88
CA ALA A 189 -14.28 12.21 5.20
C ALA A 189 -13.76 13.13 6.32
N ALA A 190 -12.67 13.88 6.05
CA ALA A 190 -12.08 14.84 6.97
C ALA A 190 -12.99 16.04 7.27
N CYS A 191 -13.84 16.42 6.31
CA CYS A 191 -14.81 17.52 6.51
C CYS A 191 -16.12 17.02 7.14
N ILE A 192 -16.70 15.95 6.58
CA ILE A 192 -18.03 15.45 7.03
C ILE A 192 -17.95 14.77 8.39
N GLY A 193 -16.89 13.98 8.63
CA GLY A 193 -16.76 13.20 9.86
C GLY A 193 -16.82 14.07 11.13
N PRO A 194 -15.87 14.99 11.33
CA PRO A 194 -15.89 15.86 12.51
C PRO A 194 -17.19 16.65 12.65
N SER A 195 -17.72 17.21 11.56
CA SER A 195 -18.96 18.01 11.59
C SER A 195 -20.16 17.18 12.04
N LEU A 196 -20.30 15.96 11.52
CA LEU A 196 -21.36 15.03 11.89
C LEU A 196 -21.28 14.68 13.39
N TYR A 197 -20.12 14.25 13.85
CA TYR A 197 -19.95 13.76 15.22
C TYR A 197 -19.99 14.89 16.26
N ILE A 198 -19.49 16.08 15.93
CA ILE A 198 -19.62 17.26 16.78
C ILE A 198 -21.10 17.64 16.91
N GLY A 199 -21.86 17.65 15.82
CA GLY A 199 -23.28 17.90 15.84
C GLY A 199 -24.06 16.94 16.76
N ILE A 200 -23.75 15.63 16.65
CA ILE A 200 -24.33 14.59 17.50
C ILE A 200 -23.90 14.78 18.98
N MET A 201 -22.61 15.02 19.22
CA MET A 201 -22.09 15.28 20.57
C MET A 201 -22.77 16.50 21.20
N SER A 202 -22.89 17.60 20.47
CA SER A 202 -23.53 18.83 20.96
C SER A 202 -25.01 18.62 21.26
N SER A 203 -25.75 17.87 20.45
CA SER A 203 -27.14 17.53 20.70
C SER A 203 -27.34 16.68 21.96
N GLY A 204 -26.43 15.68 22.15
CA GLY A 204 -26.43 14.83 23.35
C GLY A 204 -26.06 15.62 24.60
N GLN A 205 -25.07 16.52 24.49
CA GLN A 205 -24.68 17.42 25.57
C GLN A 205 -25.84 18.36 26.01
N ALA A 206 -26.54 18.95 25.04
CA ALA A 206 -27.68 19.79 25.29
C ALA A 206 -28.82 19.02 25.99
N GLY A 207 -29.10 17.79 25.55
CA GLY A 207 -30.11 16.91 26.15
C GLY A 207 -29.76 16.53 27.59
N ALA A 208 -28.52 16.14 27.87
CA ALA A 208 -28.06 15.80 29.22
C ALA A 208 -28.09 17.02 30.17
N ALA A 209 -27.65 18.19 29.67
CA ALA A 209 -27.70 19.44 30.43
C ALA A 209 -29.15 19.86 30.79
N ALA A 210 -30.10 19.69 29.86
CA ALA A 210 -31.52 19.90 30.12
C ALA A 210 -32.08 18.93 31.18
N GLY A 211 -31.51 17.72 31.30
CA GLY A 211 -31.80 16.73 32.34
C GLY A 211 -31.15 17.02 33.70
N GLY A 212 -30.39 18.13 33.84
CA GLY A 212 -29.73 18.52 35.09
C GLY A 212 -28.35 17.88 35.31
N ALA A 213 -27.76 17.26 34.32
CA ALA A 213 -26.40 16.74 34.41
C ALA A 213 -25.38 17.90 34.60
N SER A 214 -24.27 17.61 35.29
CA SER A 214 -23.16 18.56 35.37
C SER A 214 -22.54 18.78 33.97
N ALA A 215 -21.86 19.90 33.78
CA ALA A 215 -21.24 20.22 32.49
C ALA A 215 -20.27 19.12 32.03
N ALA A 216 -19.50 18.54 32.96
CA ALA A 216 -18.59 17.42 32.69
C ALA A 216 -19.33 16.15 32.22
N GLN A 217 -20.40 15.81 32.97
CA GLN A 217 -21.23 14.64 32.66
C GLN A 217 -21.97 14.84 31.34
N ALA A 218 -22.54 16.02 31.09
CA ALA A 218 -23.20 16.34 29.82
C ALA A 218 -22.26 16.23 28.63
N THR A 219 -21.01 16.65 28.78
CA THR A 219 -19.97 16.47 27.73
C THR A 219 -19.66 15.00 27.50
N ALA A 220 -19.51 14.21 28.57
CA ALA A 220 -19.22 12.77 28.47
C ALA A 220 -20.38 12.01 27.82
N ASP A 221 -21.62 12.32 28.16
CA ASP A 221 -22.82 11.68 27.60
C ASP A 221 -23.00 12.07 26.13
N GLY A 222 -22.76 13.34 25.79
CA GLY A 222 -22.75 13.80 24.39
C GLY A 222 -21.69 13.10 23.56
N PHE A 223 -20.48 12.96 24.11
CA PHE A 223 -19.41 12.21 23.46
C PHE A 223 -19.80 10.72 23.28
N ALA A 224 -20.35 10.09 24.32
CA ALA A 224 -20.79 8.70 24.23
C ALA A 224 -21.87 8.50 23.14
N LEU A 225 -22.82 9.44 23.02
CA LEU A 225 -23.83 9.40 21.95
C LEU A 225 -23.19 9.48 20.55
N ALA A 226 -22.19 10.33 20.35
CA ALA A 226 -21.42 10.38 19.10
C ALA A 226 -20.69 9.05 18.83
N MET A 227 -20.15 8.42 19.89
CA MET A 227 -19.48 7.11 19.78
C MET A 227 -20.45 5.97 19.44
N VAL A 228 -21.73 6.03 19.82
CA VAL A 228 -22.75 5.06 19.39
C VAL A 228 -22.88 5.07 17.85
N VAL A 229 -22.98 6.26 17.26
CA VAL A 229 -23.07 6.39 15.79
C VAL A 229 -21.76 5.95 15.12
N ALA A 230 -20.61 6.30 15.72
CA ALA A 230 -19.31 5.84 15.23
C ALA A 230 -19.16 4.31 15.28
N ALA A 231 -19.65 3.69 16.37
CA ALA A 231 -19.67 2.23 16.51
C ALA A 231 -20.56 1.57 15.46
N ALA A 232 -21.74 2.12 15.19
CA ALA A 232 -22.63 1.61 14.14
C ALA A 232 -21.97 1.67 12.75
N ILE A 233 -21.33 2.78 12.42
CA ILE A 233 -20.57 2.94 11.18
C ILE A 233 -19.36 1.98 11.14
N GLY A 234 -18.67 1.79 12.27
CA GLY A 234 -17.58 0.84 12.42
C GLY A 234 -18.01 -0.61 12.18
N VAL A 235 -19.19 -1.00 12.71
CA VAL A 235 -19.77 -2.34 12.48
C VAL A 235 -20.14 -2.53 11.00
N VAL A 236 -20.72 -1.52 10.35
CA VAL A 236 -20.98 -1.56 8.90
C VAL A 236 -19.67 -1.68 8.12
N GLY A 237 -18.64 -0.93 8.52
CA GLY A 237 -17.28 -1.04 7.95
C GLY A 237 -16.70 -2.43 8.12
N PHE A 238 -16.86 -3.05 9.29
CA PHE A 238 -16.43 -4.42 9.56
C PHE A 238 -17.15 -5.45 8.66
N ALA A 239 -18.47 -5.35 8.54
CA ALA A 239 -19.26 -6.23 7.67
C ALA A 239 -18.82 -6.09 6.19
N LEU A 240 -18.60 -4.85 5.73
CA LEU A 240 -18.13 -4.56 4.38
C LEU A 240 -16.70 -5.10 4.16
N ALA A 241 -15.79 -4.90 5.12
CA ALA A 241 -14.42 -5.40 5.06
C ALA A 241 -14.39 -6.94 5.00
N LEU A 242 -15.25 -7.61 5.76
CA LEU A 242 -15.40 -9.06 5.74
C LEU A 242 -15.93 -9.57 4.40
N ALA A 243 -16.94 -8.91 3.85
CA ALA A 243 -17.49 -9.23 2.53
C ALA A 243 -16.46 -9.02 1.42
N TYR A 244 -15.75 -7.90 1.47
CA TYR A 244 -14.70 -7.57 0.50
C TYR A 244 -13.55 -8.58 0.54
N ALA A 245 -13.03 -8.89 1.73
CA ALA A 245 -11.94 -9.83 1.91
C ALA A 245 -12.32 -11.26 1.48
N ARG A 246 -13.57 -11.70 1.74
CA ARG A 246 -14.08 -12.98 1.22
C ARG A 246 -14.18 -13.00 -0.30
N ALA A 247 -14.64 -11.89 -0.90
CA ALA A 247 -14.73 -11.78 -2.36
C ALA A 247 -13.34 -11.77 -3.00
N ALA A 248 -12.36 -11.05 -2.42
CA ALA A 248 -10.98 -11.04 -2.87
C ALA A 248 -10.36 -12.44 -2.82
N ARG A 249 -10.58 -13.20 -1.72
CA ARG A 249 -10.10 -14.56 -1.58
C ARG A 249 -10.72 -15.52 -2.63
N LYS A 250 -12.03 -15.38 -2.90
CA LYS A 250 -12.68 -16.17 -3.95
C LYS A 250 -12.09 -15.87 -5.34
N ARG A 251 -11.84 -14.61 -5.65
CA ARG A 251 -11.20 -14.20 -6.92
C ARG A 251 -9.80 -14.78 -7.05
N ALA A 252 -8.98 -14.68 -6.00
CA ALA A 252 -7.65 -15.27 -5.97
C ALA A 252 -7.67 -16.80 -6.16
N ALA A 253 -8.63 -17.50 -5.53
CA ALA A 253 -8.80 -18.94 -5.69
C ALA A 253 -9.21 -19.31 -7.13
N VAL A 254 -10.15 -18.57 -7.75
CA VAL A 254 -10.56 -18.79 -9.15
C VAL A 254 -9.38 -18.56 -10.09
N GLN A 255 -8.62 -17.47 -9.91
CA GLN A 255 -7.42 -17.20 -10.72
C GLN A 255 -6.34 -18.28 -10.53
N ALA A 256 -6.17 -18.80 -9.32
CA ALA A 256 -5.25 -19.92 -9.08
C ALA A 256 -5.68 -21.20 -9.80
N VAL A 257 -6.99 -21.49 -9.81
CA VAL A 257 -7.56 -22.64 -10.54
C VAL A 257 -7.44 -22.43 -12.06
N GLU A 258 -7.72 -21.23 -12.56
CA GLU A 258 -7.55 -20.90 -13.98
C GLU A 258 -6.08 -20.99 -14.41
N ARG A 259 -5.14 -20.53 -13.57
CA ARG A 259 -3.69 -20.72 -13.81
C ARG A 259 -3.29 -22.20 -13.81
N SER A 260 -3.90 -23.01 -12.95
CA SER A 260 -3.65 -24.47 -12.89
C SER A 260 -4.34 -25.22 -14.01
N ALA A 261 -5.50 -24.75 -14.49
CA ALA A 261 -6.25 -25.32 -15.61
C ALA A 261 -5.72 -24.91 -16.99
N GLN A 262 -4.91 -23.84 -17.05
CA GLN A 262 -4.06 -23.54 -18.22
C GLN A 262 -2.87 -24.49 -18.27
N SER A 263 -3.15 -25.79 -18.29
CA SER A 263 -2.27 -26.87 -18.73
C SER A 263 -2.05 -26.79 -20.26
N PRO A 264 -0.99 -27.35 -20.80
CA PRO A 264 0.03 -26.73 -21.61
C PRO A 264 -0.44 -26.51 -23.05
N VAL A 265 -1.19 -25.48 -23.28
CA VAL A 265 -1.02 -24.74 -24.51
C VAL A 265 0.41 -24.22 -24.40
N GLN A 266 1.29 -24.64 -25.28
CA GLN A 266 2.68 -24.21 -25.37
C GLN A 266 2.75 -22.74 -24.99
N SER A 267 3.26 -22.45 -23.78
CA SER A 267 3.27 -21.08 -23.29
C SER A 267 4.04 -20.28 -24.33
N VAL A 268 3.56 -19.11 -24.73
CA VAL A 268 4.26 -18.22 -25.65
C VAL A 268 5.71 -18.09 -25.21
N LEU A 269 5.95 -18.10 -23.91
CA LEU A 269 7.28 -18.14 -23.31
C LEU A 269 8.11 -19.34 -23.78
N ALA A 270 7.55 -20.53 -23.89
CA ALA A 270 8.26 -21.72 -24.38
C ALA A 270 8.66 -21.60 -25.86
N SER A 271 7.94 -20.81 -26.66
CA SER A 271 8.28 -20.59 -28.08
C SER A 271 9.34 -19.53 -28.28
N ILE A 272 9.56 -18.62 -27.31
CA ILE A 272 10.51 -17.51 -27.44
C ILE A 272 11.74 -17.68 -26.56
N MET A 273 11.70 -18.54 -25.54
CA MET A 273 12.85 -18.81 -24.68
C MET A 273 13.93 -19.59 -25.43
N GLU A 274 15.17 -19.32 -25.13
CA GLU A 274 16.32 -20.15 -25.51
C GLU A 274 16.30 -21.39 -24.61
N ALA A 275 15.96 -22.53 -25.18
CA ALA A 275 15.94 -23.81 -24.47
C ALA A 275 17.39 -24.32 -24.25
N ASP A 276 17.57 -25.05 -23.14
CA ASP A 276 18.87 -25.63 -22.75
C ASP A 276 20.01 -24.57 -22.69
N PRO A 277 19.88 -23.58 -21.77
CA PRO A 277 20.82 -22.49 -21.66
C PRO A 277 22.16 -23.00 -21.12
N TYR A 278 23.24 -22.46 -21.62
CA TYR A 278 24.55 -22.70 -21.03
C TYR A 278 24.58 -22.23 -19.57
N THR A 279 24.88 -23.13 -18.64
CA THR A 279 24.98 -22.85 -17.20
C THR A 279 26.42 -23.09 -16.74
N LEU A 280 26.81 -22.39 -15.68
CA LEU A 280 28.14 -22.56 -15.07
C LEU A 280 27.97 -23.05 -13.61
N PRO A 281 28.79 -24.00 -13.15
CA PRO A 281 28.93 -24.30 -11.73
C PRO A 281 29.35 -23.05 -10.94
N ALA A 282 28.79 -22.84 -9.76
CA ALA A 282 29.08 -21.67 -8.94
C ALA A 282 30.56 -21.55 -8.50
N ALA A 283 31.29 -22.67 -8.47
CA ALA A 283 32.71 -22.73 -8.13
C ALA A 283 33.64 -22.46 -9.32
N THR A 284 33.12 -22.33 -10.56
CA THR A 284 33.92 -22.08 -11.77
C THR A 284 34.70 -20.76 -11.65
N PRO A 285 35.98 -20.69 -12.08
CA PRO A 285 36.72 -19.43 -12.09
C PRO A 285 36.11 -18.40 -13.05
N VAL A 286 36.16 -17.11 -12.67
CA VAL A 286 35.61 -15.99 -13.46
C VAL A 286 36.18 -15.94 -14.87
N ARG A 287 37.43 -16.37 -15.09
CA ARG A 287 38.05 -16.46 -16.41
C ARG A 287 37.22 -17.29 -17.41
N GLU A 288 36.59 -18.38 -16.92
CA GLU A 288 35.77 -19.24 -17.78
C GLU A 288 34.43 -18.59 -18.10
N ALA A 289 33.83 -17.92 -17.14
CA ALA A 289 32.63 -17.11 -17.38
C ALA A 289 32.90 -16.00 -18.41
N MET A 290 34.02 -15.30 -18.30
CA MET A 290 34.41 -14.26 -19.26
C MET A 290 34.64 -14.82 -20.67
N ARG A 291 35.26 -16.01 -20.79
CA ARG A 291 35.41 -16.72 -22.09
C ARG A 291 34.03 -17.08 -22.65
N ALA A 292 33.14 -17.65 -21.81
CA ALA A 292 31.80 -18.00 -22.24
C ALA A 292 31.00 -16.77 -22.68
N PHE A 293 31.13 -15.59 -22.04
CA PHE A 293 30.51 -14.35 -22.50
C PHE A 293 30.97 -13.95 -23.92
N VAL A 294 32.26 -14.10 -24.21
CA VAL A 294 32.83 -13.75 -25.51
C VAL A 294 32.46 -14.78 -26.58
N ASP A 295 32.65 -16.06 -26.29
CA ASP A 295 32.48 -17.16 -27.26
C ASP A 295 31.01 -17.35 -27.64
N LEU A 296 30.09 -17.28 -26.62
CA LEU A 296 28.67 -17.44 -26.81
C LEU A 296 27.95 -16.11 -27.12
N LYS A 297 28.68 -14.98 -27.09
CA LYS A 297 28.11 -13.61 -27.28
C LYS A 297 26.93 -13.31 -26.37
N VAL A 298 27.03 -13.75 -25.12
CA VAL A 298 25.97 -13.54 -24.09
C VAL A 298 26.44 -12.59 -23.03
N GLY A 299 25.52 -11.76 -22.50
CA GLY A 299 25.81 -10.78 -21.44
C GLY A 299 25.58 -11.30 -20.04
N GLY A 300 25.32 -12.60 -19.87
CA GLY A 300 25.13 -13.19 -18.55
C GLY A 300 24.73 -14.65 -18.64
N LEU A 301 25.06 -15.40 -17.59
CA LEU A 301 24.88 -16.85 -17.47
C LEU A 301 24.28 -17.21 -16.10
N PRO A 302 23.33 -18.16 -16.07
CA PRO A 302 22.84 -18.72 -14.83
C PRO A 302 23.92 -19.63 -14.20
N LEU A 303 23.98 -19.58 -12.88
CA LEU A 303 24.84 -20.45 -12.08
C LEU A 303 24.02 -21.59 -11.47
N VAL A 304 24.64 -22.76 -11.39
CA VAL A 304 24.06 -23.96 -10.78
C VAL A 304 24.93 -24.47 -9.64
N ASP A 305 24.28 -25.12 -8.68
CA ASP A 305 24.97 -25.86 -7.62
C ASP A 305 25.40 -27.26 -8.11
N GLU A 306 25.99 -28.05 -7.21
CA GLU A 306 26.44 -29.43 -7.53
C GLU A 306 25.28 -30.38 -7.86
N GLN A 307 24.05 -30.02 -7.49
CA GLN A 307 22.82 -30.76 -7.77
C GLN A 307 22.11 -30.30 -9.06
N GLY A 308 22.62 -29.23 -9.71
CA GLY A 308 22.02 -28.65 -10.90
C GLY A 308 20.90 -27.65 -10.61
N HIS A 309 20.67 -27.27 -9.34
CA HIS A 309 19.68 -26.25 -9.02
C HIS A 309 20.26 -24.84 -9.23
N PRO A 310 19.38 -23.87 -9.48
CA PRO A 310 19.78 -22.48 -9.66
C PRO A 310 20.50 -21.93 -8.42
N ALA A 311 21.77 -21.54 -8.53
CA ALA A 311 22.61 -21.03 -7.47
C ALA A 311 22.86 -19.52 -7.55
N GLY A 312 22.55 -18.87 -8.69
CA GLY A 312 22.77 -17.45 -8.89
C GLY A 312 22.77 -17.06 -10.37
N PHE A 313 23.19 -15.83 -10.64
CA PHE A 313 23.37 -15.31 -11.98
C PHE A 313 24.60 -14.40 -12.04
N VAL A 314 25.43 -14.57 -13.05
CA VAL A 314 26.59 -13.71 -13.32
C VAL A 314 26.41 -13.00 -14.65
N SER A 315 26.75 -11.72 -14.69
CA SER A 315 26.65 -10.87 -15.89
C SER A 315 27.95 -10.13 -16.19
N ASP A 316 28.03 -9.62 -17.43
CA ASP A 316 29.07 -8.66 -17.84
C ASP A 316 29.13 -7.44 -16.91
N GLY A 317 27.97 -7.00 -16.40
CA GLY A 317 27.87 -5.92 -15.43
C GLY A 317 28.50 -6.22 -14.08
N ASP A 318 28.51 -7.48 -13.62
CA ASP A 318 29.14 -7.88 -12.36
C ASP A 318 30.66 -7.86 -12.48
N VAL A 319 31.19 -8.31 -13.61
CA VAL A 319 32.62 -8.19 -13.98
C VAL A 319 33.03 -6.71 -14.01
N MET A 320 32.24 -5.85 -14.71
CA MET A 320 32.54 -4.41 -14.79
C MET A 320 32.45 -3.73 -13.43
N ARG A 321 31.52 -4.14 -12.58
CA ARG A 321 31.37 -3.58 -11.21
C ARG A 321 32.57 -3.92 -10.34
N TYR A 322 33.15 -5.12 -10.49
CA TYR A 322 34.36 -5.50 -9.77
C TYR A 322 35.58 -4.71 -10.25
N LEU A 323 35.71 -4.53 -11.57
CA LEU A 323 36.82 -3.80 -12.18
C LEU A 323 36.72 -2.29 -12.03
N ALA A 324 35.51 -1.75 -11.82
CA ALA A 324 35.29 -0.32 -11.61
C ALA A 324 36.01 0.16 -10.35
N ASP A 325 36.59 1.35 -10.46
CA ASP A 325 37.28 1.99 -9.32
C ASP A 325 36.25 2.34 -8.23
N LYS A 326 36.39 1.76 -7.04
CA LYS A 326 35.59 2.10 -5.88
C LYS A 326 36.17 3.37 -5.25
N HIS A 327 35.73 4.54 -5.71
CA HIS A 327 35.99 5.77 -4.98
C HIS A 327 35.39 5.63 -3.57
N PRO A 328 36.18 5.90 -2.50
CA PRO A 328 35.65 5.89 -1.16
C PRO A 328 34.57 6.97 -1.06
N LEU A 329 33.32 6.56 -0.74
CA LEU A 329 32.27 7.48 -0.33
C LEU A 329 32.74 8.17 0.97
N ILE A 330 33.13 9.42 0.89
CA ILE A 330 33.39 10.28 2.05
C ILE A 330 32.06 10.53 2.75
N THR A 331 31.77 9.72 3.75
CA THR A 331 30.66 9.93 4.67
C THR A 331 31.24 10.25 6.05
N GLY A 332 31.31 11.54 6.37
CA GLY A 332 31.56 11.98 7.76
C GLY A 332 32.91 12.65 8.00
N SER A 333 32.83 13.82 8.61
CA SER A 333 33.91 14.81 8.83
C SER A 333 35.04 14.41 9.79
N TYR A 334 35.15 13.16 10.26
CA TYR A 334 36.18 12.76 11.25
C TYR A 334 36.60 11.28 11.07
N SER A 335 36.99 10.86 9.88
CA SER A 335 37.75 9.63 9.74
C SER A 335 38.61 9.68 8.49
N LEU A 336 39.83 10.14 8.64
CA LEU A 336 40.92 9.81 7.76
C LEU A 336 41.23 8.31 8.01
N VAL A 337 40.51 7.44 7.32
CA VAL A 337 40.93 6.05 7.13
C VAL A 337 41.41 5.93 5.71
N GLU A 338 42.70 5.80 5.60
CA GLU A 338 43.56 5.46 4.50
C GLU A 338 42.84 4.94 3.24
N ALA A 339 43.01 5.69 2.18
CA ALA A 339 43.06 5.18 0.82
C ALA A 339 44.32 4.30 0.67
N ALA A 340 44.33 3.14 1.29
CA ALA A 340 45.30 2.12 1.07
C ALA A 340 44.62 0.98 0.34
N ASN A 341 44.64 1.05 -0.94
CA ASN A 341 44.82 0.05 -1.96
C ASN A 341 44.24 0.59 -3.29
N SER A 342 44.94 1.49 -3.91
CA SER A 342 44.79 1.77 -5.33
C SER A 342 45.45 0.60 -6.12
N GLN A 343 44.81 -0.57 -6.07
CA GLN A 343 45.17 -1.63 -7.01
C GLN A 343 45.00 -1.09 -8.41
N THR A 344 45.99 -1.33 -9.25
CA THR A 344 45.89 -1.00 -10.69
C THR A 344 44.80 -1.87 -11.34
N PHE A 345 44.29 -1.42 -12.48
CA PHE A 345 43.32 -2.22 -13.24
C PHE A 345 43.85 -3.64 -13.53
N ASP A 346 45.14 -3.78 -13.87
CA ASP A 346 45.77 -5.07 -14.18
C ASP A 346 45.85 -5.98 -12.95
N GLU A 347 46.10 -5.43 -11.78
CA GLU A 347 46.12 -6.19 -10.53
C GLU A 347 44.72 -6.70 -10.18
N ARG A 348 43.71 -5.84 -10.27
CA ARG A 348 42.31 -6.22 -10.05
C ARG A 348 41.85 -7.27 -11.08
N LEU A 349 42.24 -7.15 -12.31
CA LEU A 349 41.92 -8.14 -13.35
C LEU A 349 42.54 -9.49 -13.05
N ARG A 350 43.79 -9.53 -12.62
CA ARG A 350 44.51 -10.80 -12.26
C ARG A 350 43.84 -11.46 -11.05
N GLU A 351 43.43 -10.70 -10.07
CA GLU A 351 42.71 -11.20 -8.90
C GLU A 351 41.34 -11.75 -9.34
N LEU A 352 40.56 -10.96 -10.09
CA LEU A 352 39.22 -11.31 -10.53
C LEU A 352 39.16 -12.63 -11.29
N ILE A 353 40.07 -12.87 -12.24
CA ILE A 353 40.02 -14.06 -13.09
C ILE A 353 40.25 -15.38 -12.33
N GLU A 354 40.86 -15.33 -11.14
CA GLU A 354 41.09 -16.49 -10.27
C GLU A 354 39.96 -16.71 -9.26
N LEU A 355 39.10 -15.71 -9.03
CA LEU A 355 37.96 -15.85 -8.10
C LEU A 355 36.93 -16.85 -8.65
N PRO A 356 36.23 -17.58 -7.77
CA PRO A 356 35.05 -18.34 -8.19
C PRO A 356 33.95 -17.37 -8.62
N VAL A 357 33.16 -17.75 -9.61
CA VAL A 357 32.06 -16.90 -10.17
C VAL A 357 31.08 -16.51 -9.08
N SER A 358 30.83 -17.35 -8.08
CA SER A 358 30.00 -17.08 -6.93
C SER A 358 30.43 -15.84 -6.13
N ALA A 359 31.71 -15.47 -6.15
CA ALA A 359 32.22 -14.32 -5.42
C ALA A 359 31.73 -12.97 -5.97
N ILE A 360 31.39 -12.91 -7.25
CA ILE A 360 30.93 -11.69 -7.94
C ILE A 360 29.46 -11.76 -8.39
N ALA A 361 28.88 -12.94 -8.40
CA ALA A 361 27.52 -13.21 -8.85
C ALA A 361 26.49 -12.61 -7.87
N THR A 362 25.29 -12.41 -8.39
CA THR A 362 24.14 -12.02 -7.57
C THR A 362 23.50 -13.26 -6.94
N ASP A 363 23.54 -13.37 -5.60
CA ASP A 363 22.99 -14.50 -4.83
C ASP A 363 21.47 -14.66 -4.95
N LYS A 364 20.73 -13.59 -5.22
CA LYS A 364 19.29 -13.63 -5.45
C LYS A 364 18.99 -13.85 -6.91
N LEU A 365 18.86 -15.12 -7.30
CA LEU A 365 18.37 -15.45 -8.63
C LEU A 365 16.97 -14.89 -8.82
N VAL A 366 16.83 -13.96 -9.75
CA VAL A 366 15.53 -13.51 -10.25
C VAL A 366 15.20 -14.41 -11.45
N ALA A 367 14.34 -15.39 -11.22
CA ALA A 367 13.88 -16.34 -12.23
C ALA A 367 12.38 -16.16 -12.50
N ILE A 368 11.91 -16.72 -13.59
CA ILE A 368 10.50 -16.77 -13.96
C ILE A 368 10.07 -18.23 -14.17
N GLU A 369 8.86 -18.58 -13.76
CA GLU A 369 8.31 -19.91 -13.97
C GLU A 369 8.00 -20.15 -15.45
N ALA A 370 8.23 -21.37 -15.95
CA ALA A 370 7.97 -21.73 -17.34
C ALA A 370 6.50 -21.56 -17.79
N GLY A 371 5.59 -21.50 -16.82
CA GLY A 371 4.16 -21.23 -17.03
C GLY A 371 3.76 -19.76 -16.98
N SER A 372 4.70 -18.83 -16.76
CA SER A 372 4.42 -17.40 -16.65
C SER A 372 3.95 -16.78 -17.97
N SER A 373 3.13 -15.75 -17.86
CA SER A 373 2.68 -14.98 -19.01
C SER A 373 3.79 -14.07 -19.56
N LEU A 374 3.69 -13.72 -20.84
CA LEU A 374 4.62 -12.77 -21.47
C LEU A 374 4.58 -11.39 -20.79
N GLU A 375 3.43 -11.00 -20.24
CA GLU A 375 3.27 -9.75 -19.48
C GLU A 375 4.09 -9.78 -18.18
N GLU A 376 4.09 -10.91 -17.47
CA GLU A 376 4.91 -11.10 -16.26
C GLU A 376 6.41 -11.04 -16.60
N VAL A 377 6.83 -11.65 -17.72
CA VAL A 377 8.21 -11.55 -18.24
C VAL A 377 8.57 -10.10 -18.51
N CYS A 378 7.73 -9.37 -19.25
CA CYS A 378 7.95 -7.95 -19.56
C CYS A 378 8.06 -7.09 -18.30
N ASN A 379 7.16 -7.28 -17.35
CA ASN A 379 7.16 -6.56 -16.08
C ASN A 379 8.44 -6.83 -15.28
N LEU A 380 8.87 -8.08 -15.20
CA LEU A 380 10.10 -8.45 -14.50
C LEU A 380 11.33 -7.82 -15.14
N LEU A 381 11.49 -7.99 -16.45
CA LEU A 381 12.62 -7.43 -17.22
C LEU A 381 12.68 -5.89 -17.12
N ALA A 382 11.52 -5.22 -17.15
CA ALA A 382 11.43 -3.77 -17.07
C ALA A 382 11.73 -3.26 -15.65
N THR A 383 11.03 -3.80 -14.63
CA THR A 383 11.09 -3.32 -13.23
C THR A 383 12.46 -3.57 -12.62
N ARG A 384 13.07 -4.73 -12.89
CA ARG A 384 14.39 -5.09 -12.37
C ARG A 384 15.54 -4.65 -13.29
N ARG A 385 15.25 -4.01 -14.41
CA ARG A 385 16.23 -3.57 -15.41
C ARG A 385 17.15 -4.69 -15.91
N LEU A 386 16.63 -5.93 -15.92
CA LEU A 386 17.39 -7.10 -16.35
C LEU A 386 17.43 -7.20 -17.87
N LYS A 387 18.54 -7.68 -18.42
CA LYS A 387 18.68 -7.95 -19.85
C LYS A 387 18.21 -9.36 -20.20
N LYS A 388 18.46 -10.34 -19.34
CA LYS A 388 18.18 -11.77 -19.48
C LYS A 388 17.67 -12.33 -18.15
N VAL A 389 16.74 -13.28 -18.19
CA VAL A 389 16.17 -13.94 -17.01
C VAL A 389 16.11 -15.43 -17.27
N PRO A 390 16.54 -16.27 -16.31
CA PRO A 390 16.38 -17.73 -16.40
C PRO A 390 14.91 -18.11 -16.20
N VAL A 391 14.48 -19.11 -16.96
CA VAL A 391 13.17 -19.75 -16.87
C VAL A 391 13.34 -21.05 -16.10
N VAL A 392 12.54 -21.24 -15.05
CA VAL A 392 12.61 -22.44 -14.20
C VAL A 392 11.32 -23.27 -14.31
N ARG A 393 11.46 -24.58 -14.15
CA ARG A 393 10.38 -25.54 -14.03
C ARG A 393 10.78 -26.57 -13.00
N ASP A 394 9.92 -26.80 -12.01
CA ASP A 394 10.16 -27.78 -10.94
C ASP A 394 11.52 -27.61 -10.24
N GLY A 395 11.95 -26.35 -10.08
CA GLY A 395 13.21 -25.99 -9.45
C GLY A 395 14.47 -26.09 -10.33
N ALA A 396 14.35 -26.54 -11.59
CA ALA A 396 15.45 -26.62 -12.55
C ALA A 396 15.37 -25.50 -13.61
N ILE A 397 16.53 -25.07 -14.12
CA ILE A 397 16.60 -24.09 -15.22
C ILE A 397 16.30 -24.83 -16.54
N VAL A 398 15.22 -24.43 -17.22
CA VAL A 398 14.78 -25.03 -18.50
C VAL A 398 15.00 -24.13 -19.69
N GLY A 399 15.38 -22.88 -19.47
CA GLY A 399 15.63 -21.92 -20.53
C GLY A 399 16.04 -20.55 -20.01
N THR A 400 16.27 -19.63 -20.93
CA THR A 400 16.47 -18.20 -20.63
C THR A 400 15.67 -17.37 -21.62
N VAL A 401 15.25 -16.18 -21.22
CA VAL A 401 14.57 -15.22 -22.07
C VAL A 401 15.24 -13.85 -22.00
N ASN A 402 15.48 -13.23 -23.15
CA ASN A 402 16.06 -11.91 -23.29
C ASN A 402 15.00 -10.87 -23.63
N ARG A 403 15.30 -9.58 -23.42
CA ARG A 403 14.49 -8.48 -23.96
C ARG A 403 14.31 -8.54 -25.48
N SER A 404 15.37 -8.93 -26.21
CA SER A 404 15.34 -9.06 -27.66
C SER A 404 14.39 -10.14 -28.14
N ASP A 405 14.23 -11.25 -27.42
CA ASP A 405 13.33 -12.33 -27.79
C ASP A 405 11.87 -11.88 -27.65
N VAL A 406 11.56 -11.18 -26.57
CA VAL A 406 10.24 -10.57 -26.35
C VAL A 406 9.93 -9.53 -27.45
N LEU A 407 10.89 -8.66 -27.79
CA LEU A 407 10.71 -7.66 -28.84
C LEU A 407 10.53 -8.30 -30.22
N ARG A 408 11.29 -9.35 -30.53
CA ARG A 408 11.14 -10.09 -31.79
C ARG A 408 9.75 -10.70 -31.90
N TYR A 409 9.29 -11.38 -30.85
CA TYR A 409 7.94 -11.94 -30.82
C TYR A 409 6.86 -10.85 -31.00
N ALA A 410 7.01 -9.71 -30.34
CA ALA A 410 6.06 -8.61 -30.46
C ALA A 410 6.02 -8.05 -31.90
N MET A 411 7.18 -7.89 -32.53
CA MET A 411 7.28 -7.45 -33.92
C MET A 411 6.66 -8.47 -34.90
N ASP A 412 7.00 -9.76 -34.75
CA ASP A 412 6.46 -10.81 -35.59
C ASP A 412 4.94 -10.90 -35.48
N THR A 413 4.40 -10.74 -34.26
CA THR A 413 2.94 -10.76 -34.01
C THR A 413 2.26 -9.53 -34.62
N CYS A 414 2.89 -8.34 -34.56
CA CYS A 414 2.36 -7.12 -35.16
C CYS A 414 2.38 -7.18 -36.70
N LEU A 415 3.40 -7.81 -37.28
CA LEU A 415 3.54 -7.92 -38.77
C LEU A 415 2.63 -8.99 -39.37
N GLN A 416 2.21 -10.00 -38.61
CA GLN A 416 1.26 -11.03 -39.07
C GLN A 416 -0.20 -10.58 -38.92
N GLY A 417 -0.48 -9.45 -38.24
CA GLY A 417 -1.82 -8.88 -38.04
C GLY A 417 -2.15 -7.70 -38.98
N VAL A 418 -1.27 -7.39 -39.93
CA VAL A 418 -1.48 -6.46 -41.05
C VAL A 418 -1.48 -7.28 -42.33
#